data_1f5bbd91df8da7bec7be395333cc1e8a
#
_entry.id   1f5bbd91df8da7bec7be395333cc1e8a
#
_cell.length_a   1.000
_cell.length_b   1.000
_cell.length_c   1.000
_cell.angle_alpha   90.00
_cell.angle_beta   90.00
_cell.angle_gamma   90.00
#
_symmetry.space_group_name_H-M   'P 1'
#
loop_
_entity.id
_entity.type
_entity.pdbx_description
1 polymer ?
#
loop_
_entity_poly.entity_id
_entity_poly.type
_entity_poly.pdbx_seq_one_letter_code
_entity_poly.pdbx_strand_id
1 'polypeptide(L)' 'MTEKKDKEHVQELKEMIQQKQPKEPVEKVLAVFCERHAVSMKTCRKYYKRLVEKGEVKKE' A
#
# COMPACT_ATOMS: atom_id res chain seq x y z
N MET A 1 5.33 1.83 19.05
CA MET A 1 3.89 1.63 18.91
C MET A 1 3.40 1.97 17.54
N THR A 2 3.77 3.14 17.01
CA THR A 2 3.45 3.48 15.63
C THR A 2 4.11 2.53 14.63
N GLU A 3 5.29 2.02 14.98
CA GLU A 3 6.02 1.11 14.09
C GLU A 3 5.28 -0.19 13.82
N LYS A 4 4.62 -0.72 14.84
CA LYS A 4 3.89 -1.96 14.70
C LYS A 4 2.68 -1.79 13.79
N LYS A 5 1.94 -0.70 13.95
CA LYS A 5 0.81 -0.40 13.09
C LYS A 5 1.25 -0.14 11.66
N ASP A 6 2.38 0.57 11.50
CA ASP A 6 2.91 0.84 10.18
C ASP A 6 3.28 -0.47 9.47
N LYS A 7 3.88 -1.41 10.18
CA LYS A 7 4.22 -2.70 9.59
C LYS A 7 2.99 -3.47 9.15
N GLU A 8 1.95 -3.44 9.97
CA GLU A 8 0.70 -4.12 9.63
C GLU A 8 0.06 -3.49 8.40
N HIS A 9 0.04 -2.16 8.35
CA HIS A 9 -0.51 -1.44 7.22
C HIS A 9 0.28 -1.71 5.95
N VAL A 10 1.60 -1.69 6.03
CA VAL A 10 2.46 -1.95 4.88
C VAL A 10 2.25 -3.38 4.38
N GLN A 11 2.16 -4.33 5.30
CA GLN A 11 1.95 -5.73 4.93
C GLN A 11 0.61 -5.92 4.24
N GLU A 12 -0.43 -5.31 4.77
CA GLU A 12 -1.76 -5.43 4.17
C GLU A 12 -1.79 -4.77 2.79
N LEU A 13 -1.18 -3.61 2.66
CA LEU A 13 -1.11 -2.93 1.37
C LEU A 13 -0.36 -3.78 0.35
N LYS A 14 0.73 -4.41 0.77
CA LYS A 14 1.48 -5.31 -0.09
C LYS A 14 0.58 -6.42 -0.62
N GLU A 15 -0.18 -7.04 0.26
CA GLU A 15 -1.09 -8.11 -0.13
C GLU A 15 -2.15 -7.63 -1.10
N MET A 16 -2.72 -6.46 -0.85
CA MET A 16 -3.72 -5.89 -1.74
C MET A 16 -3.15 -5.63 -3.13
N ILE A 17 -1.92 -5.11 -3.19
CA ILE A 17 -1.28 -4.84 -4.47
C ILE A 17 -1.00 -6.16 -5.21
N GLN A 18 -0.55 -7.16 -4.50
CA GLN A 18 -0.26 -8.46 -5.11
C GLN A 18 -1.50 -9.15 -5.63
N GLN A 19 -2.65 -8.88 -5.00
CA GLN A 19 -3.91 -9.49 -5.40
C GLN A 19 -4.65 -8.70 -6.47
N LYS A 20 -4.21 -7.48 -6.76
CA LYS A 20 -4.89 -6.68 -7.78
C LYS A 20 -4.69 -7.30 -9.14
N GLN A 21 -5.65 -7.06 -10.03
CA GLN A 21 -5.54 -7.53 -11.41
C GLN A 21 -4.50 -6.71 -12.16
N PRO A 22 -3.84 -7.30 -13.18
CA PRO A 22 -2.80 -6.57 -13.93
C PRO A 22 -3.27 -5.26 -14.54
N LYS A 23 -4.55 -5.18 -14.88
CA LYS A 23 -5.11 -3.97 -15.50
C LYS A 23 -5.48 -2.89 -14.49
N GLU A 24 -5.55 -3.22 -13.22
CA GLU A 24 -5.91 -2.26 -12.19
C GLU A 24 -4.73 -1.37 -11.85
N PRO A 25 -4.92 -0.03 -11.85
CA PRO A 25 -3.85 0.86 -11.43
C PRO A 25 -3.63 0.76 -9.93
N VAL A 26 -2.38 0.89 -9.50
CA VAL A 26 -2.06 0.82 -8.09
C VAL A 26 -2.73 1.95 -7.30
N GLU A 27 -2.97 3.09 -7.94
CA GLU A 27 -3.63 4.21 -7.27
C GLU A 27 -5.01 3.84 -6.76
N LYS A 28 -5.72 3.00 -7.51
CA LYS A 28 -7.03 2.53 -7.09
C LYS A 28 -6.92 1.70 -5.82
N VAL A 29 -5.91 0.85 -5.76
CA VAL A 29 -5.64 0.04 -4.57
C VAL A 29 -5.32 0.94 -3.38
N LEU A 30 -4.52 1.97 -3.60
CA LEU A 30 -4.18 2.91 -2.54
C LEU A 30 -5.42 3.64 -2.04
N ALA A 31 -6.31 4.04 -2.94
CA ALA A 31 -7.54 4.73 -2.55
C ALA A 31 -8.42 3.84 -1.69
N VAL A 32 -8.58 2.58 -2.07
CA VAL A 32 -9.37 1.62 -1.28
C VAL A 32 -8.73 1.42 0.09
N PHE A 33 -7.42 1.29 0.13
CA PHE A 33 -6.70 1.12 1.37
C PHE A 33 -6.89 2.32 2.29
N CYS A 34 -6.80 3.53 1.72
CA CYS A 34 -7.00 4.76 2.48
C CYS A 34 -8.36 4.81 3.14
N GLU A 35 -9.40 4.46 2.39
CA GLU A 35 -10.75 4.45 2.92
C GLU A 35 -10.90 3.42 4.03
N ARG A 36 -10.34 2.25 3.82
CA ARG A 36 -10.46 1.15 4.78
C ARG A 36 -9.82 1.48 6.12
N HIS A 37 -8.70 2.16 6.09
CA HIS A 37 -7.92 2.43 7.30
C HIS A 37 -7.98 3.88 7.76
N ALA A 38 -8.76 4.70 7.08
CA ALA A 38 -8.91 6.12 7.41
C ALA A 38 -7.57 6.85 7.48
N VAL A 39 -6.68 6.56 6.53
CA VAL A 39 -5.39 7.24 6.40
C VAL A 39 -5.38 8.10 5.14
N SER A 40 -4.50 9.09 5.09
CA SER A 40 -4.42 9.98 3.95
C SER A 40 -3.73 9.31 2.77
N MET A 41 -4.04 9.79 1.56
CA MET A 41 -3.36 9.30 0.35
C MET A 41 -1.86 9.49 0.43
N LYS A 42 -1.44 10.58 1.06
CA LYS A 42 -0.01 10.85 1.25
C LYS A 42 0.66 9.73 2.03
N THR A 43 0.00 9.27 3.09
CA THR A 43 0.51 8.18 3.91
C THR A 43 0.54 6.88 3.11
N CYS A 44 -0.52 6.61 2.34
CA CYS A 44 -0.58 5.40 1.52
C CYS A 44 0.55 5.37 0.49
N ARG A 45 0.84 6.52 -0.11
CA ARG A 45 1.93 6.61 -1.07
C ARG A 45 3.28 6.36 -0.42
N LYS A 46 3.44 6.78 0.82
CA LYS A 46 4.67 6.49 1.57
C LYS A 46 4.84 4.98 1.75
N TYR A 47 3.77 4.30 2.11
CA TYR A 47 3.82 2.86 2.27
C TYR A 47 4.15 2.17 0.96
N TYR A 48 3.53 2.61 -0.11
CA TYR A 48 3.78 2.05 -1.44
C TYR A 48 5.25 2.24 -1.84
N LYS A 49 5.76 3.45 -1.66
CA LYS A 49 7.15 3.75 -1.99
C LYS A 49 8.10 2.85 -1.20
N ARG A 50 7.80 2.63 0.08
CA ARG A 50 8.60 1.77 0.93
C ARG A 50 8.63 0.34 0.38
N LEU A 51 7.49 -0.16 -0.06
CA LEU A 51 7.41 -1.50 -0.64
C LEU A 51 8.21 -1.61 -1.93
N VAL A 52 8.15 -0.58 -2.78
CA VAL A 52 8.91 -0.57 -4.01
C VAL A 52 10.41 -0.55 -3.72
N GLU A 53 10.82 0.25 -2.75
CA GLU A 53 12.23 0.34 -2.39
C GLU A 53 12.77 -0.97 -1.84
N LYS A 54 11.94 -1.73 -1.16
CA LYS A 54 12.33 -3.04 -0.66
C LYS A 54 12.23 -4.14 -1.71
N GLY A 55 11.72 -3.81 -2.88
CA GLY A 55 11.54 -4.79 -3.94
C GLY A 55 10.40 -5.76 -3.71
N GLU A 56 9.50 -5.46 -2.80
CA GLU A 56 8.37 -6.34 -2.49
C GLU A 56 7.22 -6.18 -3.47
N VAL A 57 7.11 -5.04 -4.11
CA VAL A 57 6.14 -4.82 -5.19
C VAL A 57 6.84 -4.09 -6.32
N LYS A 58 6.33 -4.27 -7.53
CA LYS A 58 6.88 -3.61 -8.70
C LYS A 58 6.28 -2.23 -8.87
N LYS A 59 7.10 -1.28 -9.24
CA LYS A 59 6.64 0.06 -9.55
C LYS A 59 5.91 0.03 -10.89
N GLU A 60 4.75 0.66 -10.92
CA GLU A 60 3.98 0.77 -12.16
C GLU A 60 4.30 2.04 -12.92
#